data_8eea2b98afd23272d8c8773baf5caac3
#
_entry.id   8eea2b98afd23272d8c8773baf5caac3
#
_cell.length_a   1.000
_cell.length_b   1.000
_cell.length_c   1.000
_cell.angle_alpha   90.00
_cell.angle_beta   90.00
_cell.angle_gamma   90.00
#
_symmetry.space_group_name_H-M   'P 1'
#
loop_
_entity.id
_entity.type
_entity.pdbx_description
1 polymer ?
#
loop_
_entity_poly.entity_id
_entity_poly.type
_entity_poly.pdbx_seq_one_letter_code
_entity_poly.pdbx_strand_id
1 'polypeptide(L)'
;MFQKISKAILICAAVAFTGGCALVPSSGPASYDIDARHTHELPYALVRLTPQTVATLAHYEPRGLAGAFPDKNVKPANLVFGIGDVVSVTIFEAAAGGLFIPTEAGVRPGNFVTIPDQTVDNDGNISVPYAGLVKAAGRTNGEIQNDIVNRIKNRAIEPQVVVSLSQQRTSLVSVFGEVNTPTRYPAAASGAKDRITDAITRAGGIKDQGYATWVMLQRGERRATVPFANLVYEPSNNIYVQPGDRIYVYQEQQKFLAFGASGQQGEFTFDAWRINLAEAVGKAGGLVDVQADPASVYLYRLEPREVAQELGVHVENFTGELIPVIFSISFRDPGGYFLATNVQMRNQDVLFIANSPSVDVTKFLNYLNVMMATANNGIVLGTNGIVLYNSIKALQGAGTSSTTVVTSGSVTTTGQ
;
A
#
# COMPACT_ATOMS: atom_id res chain seq x y z
N MET A 1 -71.29 -6.79 3.37
CA MET A 1 -70.20 -7.77 3.45
C MET A 1 -68.99 -7.36 2.57
N PHE A 2 -69.20 -6.87 1.37
CA PHE A 2 -68.17 -6.42 0.40
C PHE A 2 -67.32 -5.25 0.88
N GLN A 3 -67.86 -4.30 1.64
CA GLN A 3 -67.11 -3.11 2.12
C GLN A 3 -66.14 -3.42 3.25
N LYS A 4 -66.33 -4.50 4.02
CA LYS A 4 -65.40 -4.95 5.06
C LYS A 4 -64.22 -5.72 4.45
N ILE A 5 -64.44 -6.47 3.37
CA ILE A 5 -63.43 -7.22 2.63
C ILE A 5 -62.50 -6.24 1.90
N SER A 6 -63.02 -5.17 1.30
CA SER A 6 -62.22 -4.13 0.64
C SER A 6 -61.29 -3.38 1.62
N LYS A 7 -61.75 -3.07 2.84
CA LYS A 7 -60.92 -2.45 3.85
C LYS A 7 -59.82 -3.35 4.38
N ALA A 8 -60.13 -4.67 4.55
CA ALA A 8 -59.14 -5.63 4.97
C ALA A 8 -58.00 -5.84 3.95
N ILE A 9 -58.38 -5.90 2.65
CA ILE A 9 -57.38 -5.96 1.55
C ILE A 9 -56.53 -4.69 1.48
N LEU A 10 -57.12 -3.51 1.70
CA LEU A 10 -56.36 -2.25 1.71
C LEU A 10 -55.37 -2.17 2.89
N ILE A 11 -55.75 -2.69 4.05
CA ILE A 11 -54.90 -2.73 5.26
C ILE A 11 -53.77 -3.79 5.07
N CYS A 12 -54.06 -4.95 4.51
CA CYS A 12 -53.03 -5.95 4.20
C CYS A 12 -52.04 -5.42 3.12
N ALA A 13 -52.52 -4.69 2.11
CA ALA A 13 -51.66 -4.03 1.11
C ALA A 13 -50.78 -2.96 1.76
N ALA A 14 -51.31 -2.16 2.68
CA ALA A 14 -50.54 -1.12 3.38
C ALA A 14 -49.48 -1.69 4.31
N VAL A 15 -49.76 -2.82 4.99
CA VAL A 15 -48.79 -3.52 5.87
C VAL A 15 -47.71 -4.23 5.04
N ALA A 16 -48.02 -4.74 3.85
CA ALA A 16 -47.04 -5.32 2.93
C ALA A 16 -46.06 -4.25 2.38
N PHE A 17 -46.49 -3.01 2.26
CA PHE A 17 -45.61 -1.90 1.81
C PHE A 17 -44.55 -1.49 2.84
N THR A 18 -44.77 -1.69 4.13
CA THR A 18 -43.82 -1.26 5.16
C THR A 18 -42.72 -2.29 5.47
N GLY A 19 -42.86 -3.54 5.05
CA GLY A 19 -41.87 -4.61 5.28
C GLY A 19 -41.13 -5.09 4.02
N GLY A 20 -41.44 -4.57 2.85
CA GLY A 20 -40.98 -5.12 1.56
C GLY A 20 -39.53 -4.81 1.17
N CYS A 21 -38.91 -3.78 1.71
CA CYS A 21 -37.57 -3.34 1.28
C CYS A 21 -36.44 -4.31 1.71
N ALA A 22 -36.61 -5.07 2.79
CA ALA A 22 -35.62 -6.02 3.26
C ALA A 22 -35.55 -7.34 2.46
N LEU A 23 -36.53 -7.62 1.62
CA LEU A 23 -36.65 -8.86 0.84
C LEU A 23 -36.13 -8.74 -0.61
N VAL A 24 -35.76 -7.52 -1.02
CA VAL A 24 -35.30 -7.26 -2.40
C VAL A 24 -33.79 -7.47 -2.49
N PRO A 25 -33.27 -8.23 -3.48
CA PRO A 25 -31.82 -8.36 -3.66
C PRO A 25 -31.14 -7.01 -3.82
N SER A 26 -30.11 -6.73 -3.02
CA SER A 26 -29.30 -5.52 -3.08
C SER A 26 -27.83 -5.88 -3.25
N SER A 27 -27.05 -5.00 -3.86
CA SER A 27 -25.60 -5.19 -4.08
C SER A 27 -24.75 -4.75 -2.88
N GLY A 28 -25.37 -4.49 -1.72
CA GLY A 28 -24.71 -4.06 -0.50
C GLY A 28 -25.67 -3.35 0.45
N PRO A 29 -25.19 -2.76 1.54
CA PRO A 29 -26.02 -2.04 2.50
C PRO A 29 -26.69 -0.82 1.84
N ALA A 30 -27.90 -0.50 2.24
CA ALA A 30 -28.53 0.75 1.84
C ALA A 30 -27.90 1.92 2.58
N SER A 31 -28.01 3.14 2.02
CA SER A 31 -27.46 4.34 2.66
C SER A 31 -27.97 4.55 4.08
N TYR A 32 -29.26 4.30 4.31
CA TYR A 32 -29.87 4.44 5.64
C TYR A 32 -29.32 3.42 6.67
N ASP A 33 -28.85 2.23 6.24
CA ASP A 33 -28.23 1.25 7.13
C ASP A 33 -26.85 1.74 7.58
N ILE A 34 -26.09 2.40 6.70
CA ILE A 34 -24.79 2.99 7.00
C ILE A 34 -24.94 4.21 7.91
N ASP A 35 -25.90 5.07 7.61
CA ASP A 35 -26.16 6.33 8.33
C ASP A 35 -26.78 6.09 9.72
N ALA A 36 -27.59 5.04 9.88
CA ALA A 36 -28.33 4.75 11.11
C ALA A 36 -27.45 4.24 12.25
N ARG A 37 -26.16 3.93 12.02
CA ARG A 37 -25.22 3.43 13.03
C ARG A 37 -25.78 2.31 13.90
N HIS A 38 -26.49 1.37 13.28
CA HIS A 38 -27.00 0.21 14.01
C HIS A 38 -25.84 -0.54 14.67
N THR A 39 -26.09 -1.16 15.81
CA THR A 39 -25.11 -1.97 16.55
C THR A 39 -24.72 -3.18 15.70
N HIS A 40 -23.67 -3.02 14.93
CA HIS A 40 -23.04 -4.10 14.15
C HIS A 40 -22.02 -4.83 15.04
N GLU A 41 -21.72 -6.08 14.71
CA GLU A 41 -20.66 -6.84 15.39
C GLU A 41 -19.30 -6.11 15.32
N LEU A 42 -19.05 -5.37 14.24
CA LEU A 42 -17.89 -4.49 14.09
C LEU A 42 -18.34 -3.02 14.15
N PRO A 43 -18.04 -2.30 15.24
CA PRO A 43 -18.35 -0.88 15.34
C PRO A 43 -17.51 -0.08 14.35
N TYR A 44 -18.09 0.96 13.76
CA TYR A 44 -17.40 1.90 12.87
C TYR A 44 -17.78 3.35 13.19
N ALA A 45 -16.93 4.29 12.80
CA ALA A 45 -17.19 5.71 12.84
C ALA A 45 -17.61 6.22 11.46
N LEU A 46 -18.68 7.00 11.40
CA LEU A 46 -19.11 7.68 10.17
C LEU A 46 -18.63 9.13 10.21
N VAL A 47 -17.84 9.54 9.24
CA VAL A 47 -17.27 10.88 9.11
C VAL A 47 -17.64 11.46 7.75
N ARG A 48 -18.30 12.63 7.75
CA ARG A 48 -18.58 13.35 6.51
C ARG A 48 -17.33 14.08 6.02
N LEU A 49 -17.02 13.95 4.73
CA LEU A 49 -15.95 14.70 4.10
C LEU A 49 -16.37 16.18 3.95
N THR A 50 -15.64 17.04 4.60
CA THR A 50 -15.76 18.50 4.61
C THR A 50 -14.37 19.10 4.31
N PRO A 51 -14.25 20.36 3.94
CA PRO A 51 -12.93 20.98 3.76
C PRO A 51 -12.01 20.80 4.97
N GLN A 52 -12.57 20.81 6.19
CA GLN A 52 -11.79 20.62 7.41
C GLN A 52 -11.30 19.18 7.58
N THR A 53 -12.18 18.17 7.42
CA THR A 53 -11.78 16.76 7.52
C THR A 53 -10.80 16.37 6.42
N VAL A 54 -10.96 16.90 5.21
CA VAL A 54 -10.00 16.72 4.10
C VAL A 54 -8.64 17.33 4.43
N ALA A 55 -8.61 18.53 5.03
CA ALA A 55 -7.37 19.16 5.48
C ALA A 55 -6.66 18.30 6.55
N THR A 56 -7.39 17.75 7.53
CA THR A 56 -6.83 16.82 8.52
C THR A 56 -6.22 15.59 7.84
N LEU A 57 -6.94 14.96 6.91
CA LEU A 57 -6.45 13.80 6.16
C LEU A 57 -5.20 14.11 5.32
N ALA A 58 -5.11 15.32 4.73
CA ALA A 58 -3.97 15.75 3.93
C ALA A 58 -2.71 16.01 4.77
N HIS A 59 -2.87 16.42 6.04
CA HIS A 59 -1.75 16.62 6.96
C HIS A 59 -1.20 15.31 7.53
N TYR A 60 -1.99 14.26 7.51
CA TYR A 60 -1.56 12.97 8.02
C TYR A 60 -0.84 12.17 6.94
N GLU A 61 0.48 12.26 6.97
CA GLU A 61 1.34 11.33 6.24
C GLU A 61 1.88 10.27 7.20
N PRO A 62 1.90 8.98 6.80
CA PRO A 62 2.56 7.95 7.59
C PRO A 62 3.99 8.40 7.91
N ARG A 63 4.43 8.16 9.16
CA ARG A 63 5.80 8.47 9.58
C ARG A 63 6.78 7.80 8.60
N GLY A 64 7.27 8.57 7.63
CA GLY A 64 8.27 8.11 6.68
C GLY A 64 9.60 7.79 7.36
N LEU A 65 10.66 7.57 6.59
CA LEU A 65 11.99 7.32 7.14
C LEU A 65 12.44 8.46 8.06
N ALA A 66 12.11 9.71 7.72
CA ALA A 66 12.43 10.87 8.53
C ALA A 66 11.82 10.84 9.95
N GLY A 67 10.65 10.27 10.10
CA GLY A 67 9.99 10.13 11.40
C GLY A 67 10.43 8.89 12.19
N ALA A 68 10.79 7.82 11.48
CA ALA A 68 11.22 6.57 12.10
C ALA A 68 12.67 6.61 12.62
N PHE A 69 13.52 7.44 12.00
CA PHE A 69 14.94 7.55 12.33
C PHE A 69 15.28 8.96 12.82
N PRO A 70 15.41 9.19 14.14
CA PRO A 70 15.69 10.50 14.72
C PRO A 70 17.05 11.06 14.31
N ASP A 71 17.99 10.17 13.97
CA ASP A 71 19.35 10.46 13.49
C ASP A 71 19.44 10.71 11.98
N LYS A 72 18.31 11.02 11.33
CA LYS A 72 18.20 11.24 9.88
C LYS A 72 19.21 12.23 9.27
N ASN A 73 19.60 13.24 10.05
CA ASN A 73 20.55 14.28 9.63
C ASN A 73 21.99 14.03 10.10
N VAL A 74 22.21 12.94 10.87
CA VAL A 74 23.55 12.59 11.31
C VAL A 74 24.33 12.07 10.12
N LYS A 75 25.34 12.84 9.73
CA LYS A 75 26.27 12.41 8.70
C LYS A 75 26.99 11.15 9.17
N PRO A 76 27.27 10.16 8.29
CA PRO A 76 28.05 9.01 8.66
C PRO A 76 29.34 9.43 9.39
N ALA A 77 29.67 8.78 10.47
CA ALA A 77 30.92 8.99 11.17
C ALA A 77 32.10 8.73 10.23
N ASN A 78 33.25 9.32 10.55
CA ASN A 78 34.48 8.99 9.84
C ASN A 78 34.69 7.46 9.87
N LEU A 79 35.35 6.96 8.82
CA LEU A 79 35.70 5.54 8.74
C LEU A 79 36.49 5.11 9.96
N VAL A 80 35.98 4.12 10.66
CA VAL A 80 36.69 3.40 11.72
C VAL A 80 36.88 1.96 11.28
N PHE A 81 38.03 1.39 11.63
CA PHE A 81 38.33 -0.01 11.35
C PHE A 81 37.50 -0.94 12.22
N GLY A 82 37.12 -2.08 11.69
CA GLY A 82 36.38 -3.11 12.40
C GLY A 82 37.17 -4.46 12.43
N ILE A 83 36.70 -5.37 13.26
CA ILE A 83 37.27 -6.75 13.33
C ILE A 83 37.04 -7.44 11.99
N GLY A 84 38.11 -7.97 11.39
CA GLY A 84 38.08 -8.64 10.09
C GLY A 84 38.40 -7.75 8.91
N ASP A 85 38.47 -6.41 9.07
CA ASP A 85 38.95 -5.50 8.01
C ASP A 85 40.43 -5.78 7.70
N VAL A 86 40.85 -5.55 6.47
CA VAL A 86 42.19 -5.73 6.00
C VAL A 86 42.86 -4.37 5.86
N VAL A 87 43.98 -4.20 6.55
CA VAL A 87 44.71 -2.97 6.71
C VAL A 87 46.09 -3.09 6.05
N SER A 88 46.45 -2.11 5.22
CA SER A 88 47.78 -1.94 4.68
C SER A 88 48.53 -0.85 5.45
N VAL A 89 49.75 -1.13 5.86
CA VAL A 89 50.60 -0.20 6.62
C VAL A 89 51.89 0.03 5.84
N THR A 90 52.16 1.27 5.50
CA THR A 90 53.41 1.67 4.87
C THR A 90 54.17 2.62 5.81
N ILE A 91 55.42 2.31 6.06
CA ILE A 91 56.32 3.08 6.94
C ILE A 91 57.39 3.70 6.08
N PHE A 92 57.56 5.03 6.21
CA PHE A 92 58.58 5.82 5.59
C PHE A 92 59.60 6.25 6.63
N GLU A 93 60.89 6.25 6.25
CA GLU A 93 61.97 6.80 7.07
C GLU A 93 62.68 7.92 6.29
N ALA A 94 63.15 8.96 6.99
CA ALA A 94 63.77 10.12 6.37
C ALA A 94 65.11 9.79 5.72
N ALA A 95 65.82 8.77 6.20
CA ALA A 95 67.14 8.35 5.71
C ALA A 95 67.33 6.83 5.70
N ALA A 96 68.23 6.35 4.88
CA ALA A 96 68.70 4.96 4.95
C ALA A 96 69.53 4.72 6.19
N GLY A 97 69.53 3.48 6.69
CA GLY A 97 70.20 3.09 7.94
C GLY A 97 69.32 3.13 9.19
N GLY A 98 68.00 3.33 8.98
CA GLY A 98 66.97 3.26 10.01
C GLY A 98 66.55 1.82 10.34
N LEU A 99 65.44 1.72 11.02
CA LEU A 99 64.89 0.44 11.52
C LEU A 99 64.42 -0.50 10.41
N PHE A 100 63.84 0.04 9.35
CA PHE A 100 63.21 -0.71 8.25
C PHE A 100 64.00 -0.68 6.94
N ILE A 101 64.97 0.23 6.81
CA ILE A 101 65.70 0.50 5.57
C ILE A 101 67.22 0.35 5.87
N PRO A 102 67.88 -0.78 5.52
CA PRO A 102 69.31 -0.96 5.72
C PRO A 102 70.11 0.07 4.91
N THR A 103 71.31 0.44 5.42
CA THR A 103 72.26 1.32 4.75
C THR A 103 72.75 0.82 3.38
N GLU A 104 72.79 -0.50 3.19
CA GLU A 104 73.25 -1.20 1.99
C GLU A 104 72.12 -1.54 0.99
N ALA A 105 70.93 -1.04 1.23
CA ALA A 105 69.76 -1.33 0.43
C ALA A 105 69.78 -0.64 -0.93
N GLY A 106 70.78 -0.80 -1.74
CA GLY A 106 70.84 -0.37 -3.17
C GLY A 106 69.86 0.69 -3.65
N VAL A 107 69.89 1.15 -4.86
CA VAL A 107 68.98 2.16 -5.42
C VAL A 107 67.52 1.64 -5.40
N ARG A 108 66.82 1.96 -4.32
CA ARG A 108 65.36 1.78 -4.24
C ARG A 108 64.67 3.11 -4.51
N PRO A 109 63.52 3.13 -5.24
CA PRO A 109 62.76 4.33 -5.39
C PRO A 109 62.03 4.65 -4.08
N GLY A 110 62.65 5.42 -3.18
CA GLY A 110 62.07 5.90 -1.94
C GLY A 110 62.45 5.09 -0.68
N ASN A 111 62.45 5.76 0.47
CA ASN A 111 62.77 5.17 1.78
C ASN A 111 61.49 4.72 2.48
N PHE A 112 60.87 3.65 1.98
CA PHE A 112 59.67 3.11 2.61
C PHE A 112 59.61 1.56 2.54
N VAL A 113 58.87 1.01 3.49
CA VAL A 113 58.47 -0.41 3.47
C VAL A 113 56.97 -0.55 3.64
N THR A 114 56.35 -1.36 2.80
CA THR A 114 54.97 -1.75 2.98
C THR A 114 54.90 -3.08 3.66
N ILE A 115 54.25 -3.14 4.80
CA ILE A 115 54.03 -4.39 5.54
C ILE A 115 52.97 -5.20 4.81
N PRO A 116 53.10 -6.55 4.73
CA PRO A 116 52.01 -7.36 4.18
C PRO A 116 50.67 -7.03 4.86
N ASP A 117 49.61 -7.04 4.05
CA ASP A 117 48.28 -6.76 4.52
C ASP A 117 47.92 -7.51 5.80
N GLN A 118 47.44 -6.79 6.81
CA GLN A 118 47.08 -7.31 8.11
C GLN A 118 45.56 -7.35 8.28
N THR A 119 45.03 -8.48 8.72
CA THR A 119 43.64 -8.56 9.12
C THR A 119 43.49 -8.13 10.57
N VAL A 120 42.56 -7.23 10.87
CA VAL A 120 42.22 -6.90 12.27
C VAL A 120 41.69 -8.15 12.95
N ASP A 121 42.39 -8.59 13.98
CA ASP A 121 42.09 -9.85 14.71
C ASP A 121 40.81 -9.73 15.58
N ASN A 122 40.45 -10.83 16.24
CA ASN A 122 39.25 -10.88 17.09
C ASN A 122 39.36 -9.97 18.33
N ASP A 123 40.57 -9.66 18.77
CA ASP A 123 40.85 -8.71 19.85
C ASP A 123 40.85 -7.24 19.33
N GLY A 124 40.71 -7.06 18.01
CA GLY A 124 40.68 -5.75 17.32
C GLY A 124 42.07 -5.16 17.12
N ASN A 125 43.14 -5.95 17.06
CA ASN A 125 44.49 -5.48 16.85
C ASN A 125 45.03 -5.86 15.46
N ILE A 126 46.08 -5.17 15.04
CA ILE A 126 46.93 -5.52 13.91
C ILE A 126 48.35 -5.70 14.43
N SER A 127 49.14 -6.56 13.78
CA SER A 127 50.55 -6.79 14.14
C SER A 127 51.45 -5.93 13.26
N VAL A 128 52.19 -5.02 13.87
CA VAL A 128 53.14 -4.17 13.17
C VAL A 128 54.54 -4.47 13.68
N PRO A 129 55.50 -4.85 12.81
CA PRO A 129 56.88 -5.13 13.22
C PRO A 129 57.45 -3.94 14.04
N TYR A 130 58.14 -4.27 15.13
CA TYR A 130 58.74 -3.34 16.09
C TYR A 130 57.74 -2.46 16.89
N ALA A 131 56.52 -2.28 16.45
CA ALA A 131 55.45 -1.59 17.21
C ALA A 131 54.62 -2.57 18.04
N GLY A 132 54.65 -3.88 17.69
CA GLY A 132 53.88 -4.94 18.35
C GLY A 132 52.40 -4.92 17.94
N LEU A 133 51.55 -5.35 18.86
CA LEU A 133 50.09 -5.31 18.65
C LEU A 133 49.56 -3.90 18.81
N VAL A 134 48.92 -3.39 17.77
CA VAL A 134 48.33 -2.04 17.69
C VAL A 134 46.83 -2.15 17.57
N LYS A 135 46.11 -1.50 18.48
CA LYS A 135 44.65 -1.47 18.45
C LYS A 135 44.19 -0.75 17.21
N ALA A 136 43.39 -1.42 16.35
CA ALA A 136 42.84 -0.88 15.14
C ALA A 136 41.32 -0.74 15.24
N ALA A 137 40.61 -1.72 15.77
CA ALA A 137 39.15 -1.69 15.85
C ALA A 137 38.63 -0.50 16.64
N GLY A 138 37.65 0.21 16.05
CA GLY A 138 37.03 1.39 16.62
C GLY A 138 37.84 2.68 16.46
N ARG A 139 38.99 2.63 15.77
CA ARG A 139 39.86 3.80 15.53
C ARG A 139 39.90 4.23 14.08
N THR A 140 40.20 5.49 13.87
CA THR A 140 40.45 6.10 12.56
C THR A 140 41.88 5.83 12.08
N ASN A 141 42.12 6.04 10.76
CA ASN A 141 43.46 5.93 10.18
C ASN A 141 44.47 6.78 10.95
N GLY A 142 44.16 8.04 11.23
CA GLY A 142 45.08 8.98 11.90
C GLY A 142 45.42 8.53 13.31
N GLU A 143 44.49 7.99 14.05
CA GLU A 143 44.75 7.48 15.42
C GLU A 143 45.70 6.26 15.41
N ILE A 144 45.54 5.36 14.44
CA ILE A 144 46.41 4.19 14.29
C ILE A 144 47.80 4.64 13.81
N GLN A 145 47.87 5.55 12.81
CA GLN A 145 49.12 6.12 12.34
C GLN A 145 49.95 6.73 13.49
N ASN A 146 49.30 7.57 14.29
CA ASN A 146 49.96 8.22 15.44
C ASN A 146 50.42 7.20 16.51
N ASP A 147 49.63 6.16 16.77
CA ASP A 147 50.02 5.14 17.73
C ASP A 147 51.24 4.36 17.24
N ILE A 148 51.28 3.97 15.95
CA ILE A 148 52.43 3.28 15.37
C ILE A 148 53.65 4.18 15.42
N VAL A 149 53.57 5.45 14.95
CA VAL A 149 54.71 6.41 15.00
C VAL A 149 55.24 6.55 16.43
N ASN A 150 54.36 6.72 17.42
CA ASN A 150 54.78 6.86 18.83
C ASN A 150 55.55 5.69 19.36
N ARG A 151 55.24 4.46 18.91
CA ARG A 151 55.91 3.22 19.35
C ARG A 151 57.27 3.00 18.70
N ILE A 152 57.45 3.51 17.44
CA ILE A 152 58.68 3.25 16.69
C ILE A 152 59.62 4.47 16.65
N LYS A 153 59.18 5.70 17.00
CA LYS A 153 59.95 6.95 16.88
C LYS A 153 61.34 6.95 17.57
N ASN A 154 61.52 6.13 18.60
CA ASN A 154 62.82 6.06 19.29
C ASN A 154 63.80 5.10 18.60
N ARG A 155 63.37 4.36 17.57
CA ARG A 155 64.15 3.35 16.85
C ARG A 155 64.28 3.62 15.37
N ALA A 156 63.30 4.25 14.77
CA ALA A 156 63.22 4.61 13.36
C ALA A 156 63.65 6.07 13.16
N ILE A 157 64.19 6.41 12.00
CA ILE A 157 64.67 7.77 11.68
C ILE A 157 63.48 8.59 11.13
N GLU A 158 62.96 9.51 11.94
CA GLU A 158 61.82 10.38 11.61
C GLU A 158 60.69 9.64 10.89
N PRO A 159 60.10 8.61 11.51
CA PRO A 159 59.16 7.73 10.84
C PRO A 159 57.83 8.44 10.52
N GLN A 160 57.37 8.26 9.29
CA GLN A 160 56.01 8.59 8.89
C GLN A 160 55.25 7.30 8.52
N VAL A 161 54.02 7.19 8.97
CA VAL A 161 53.20 5.98 8.76
C VAL A 161 51.94 6.34 7.99
N VAL A 162 51.67 5.61 6.93
CA VAL A 162 50.43 5.68 6.20
C VAL A 162 49.65 4.37 6.44
N VAL A 163 48.48 4.49 7.03
CA VAL A 163 47.55 3.37 7.22
C VAL A 163 46.39 3.52 6.27
N SER A 164 46.16 2.55 5.43
CA SER A 164 45.05 2.49 4.49
C SER A 164 44.22 1.22 4.66
N LEU A 165 42.93 1.31 4.34
CA LEU A 165 42.04 0.17 4.34
C LEU A 165 42.15 -0.53 2.99
N SER A 166 42.76 -1.74 2.97
CA SER A 166 42.89 -2.55 1.76
C SER A 166 41.56 -3.24 1.40
N GLN A 167 40.91 -3.84 2.39
CA GLN A 167 39.57 -4.43 2.20
C GLN A 167 38.69 -4.14 3.43
N GLN A 168 37.56 -3.50 3.19
CA GLN A 168 36.56 -3.29 4.23
C GLN A 168 35.58 -4.48 4.25
N ARG A 169 35.47 -5.15 5.37
CA ARG A 169 34.52 -6.26 5.61
C ARG A 169 33.47 -5.90 6.63
N THR A 170 33.70 -4.84 7.37
CA THR A 170 32.76 -4.27 8.34
C THR A 170 32.18 -2.95 7.83
N SER A 171 31.23 -2.40 8.56
CA SER A 171 30.64 -1.09 8.22
C SER A 171 30.06 -1.02 6.80
N LEU A 172 29.48 -2.12 6.31
CA LEU A 172 28.93 -2.21 4.97
C LEU A 172 27.46 -1.79 4.96
N VAL A 173 27.06 -1.19 3.85
CA VAL A 173 25.66 -0.98 3.47
C VAL A 173 25.28 -2.07 2.48
N SER A 174 24.10 -2.66 2.65
CA SER A 174 23.57 -3.68 1.74
C SER A 174 22.33 -3.15 1.04
N VAL A 175 22.31 -3.21 -0.28
CA VAL A 175 21.15 -2.86 -1.12
C VAL A 175 20.77 -4.10 -1.91
N PHE A 176 19.54 -4.56 -1.76
CA PHE A 176 19.08 -5.81 -2.38
C PHE A 176 17.57 -5.78 -2.64
N GLY A 177 17.07 -6.80 -3.35
CA GLY A 177 15.69 -6.90 -3.80
C GLY A 177 15.54 -6.47 -5.26
N GLU A 178 14.49 -5.70 -5.59
CA GLU A 178 14.17 -5.27 -6.95
C GLU A 178 15.03 -4.07 -7.40
N VAL A 179 16.35 -4.30 -7.40
CA VAL A 179 17.37 -3.42 -7.96
C VAL A 179 18.11 -4.14 -9.07
N ASN A 180 18.65 -3.38 -10.05
CA ASN A 180 19.32 -3.98 -11.20
C ASN A 180 20.54 -4.82 -10.81
N THR A 181 21.33 -4.39 -9.81
CA THR A 181 22.55 -5.06 -9.36
C THR A 181 22.62 -5.03 -7.84
N PRO A 182 22.05 -6.03 -7.14
CA PRO A 182 22.18 -6.12 -5.69
C PRO A 182 23.64 -5.99 -5.27
N THR A 183 23.90 -5.10 -4.33
CA THR A 183 25.27 -4.76 -3.95
C THR A 183 25.45 -4.64 -2.45
N ARG A 184 26.68 -4.86 -2.04
CA ARG A 184 27.14 -4.61 -0.67
C ARG A 184 28.44 -3.82 -0.75
N TYR A 185 28.45 -2.63 -0.18
CA TYR A 185 29.57 -1.72 -0.31
C TYR A 185 29.88 -1.01 1.01
N PRO A 186 31.13 -0.54 1.20
CA PRO A 186 31.53 0.19 2.40
C PRO A 186 30.82 1.54 2.52
N ALA A 187 30.19 1.81 3.65
CA ALA A 187 29.43 3.06 3.89
C ALA A 187 30.28 4.34 3.73
N ALA A 188 31.59 4.26 3.87
CA ALA A 188 32.51 5.38 3.85
C ALA A 188 33.61 5.28 2.79
N ALA A 189 33.52 4.35 1.83
CA ALA A 189 34.58 4.05 0.86
C ALA A 189 35.03 5.24 0.00
N SER A 190 34.24 6.29 -0.10
CA SER A 190 34.55 7.45 -0.95
C SER A 190 34.60 8.78 -0.22
N GLY A 191 34.52 8.79 1.13
CA GLY A 191 34.29 10.04 1.86
C GLY A 191 32.95 10.69 1.53
N ALA A 192 32.22 10.15 0.58
CA ALA A 192 30.90 10.59 0.17
C ALA A 192 29.87 10.16 1.22
N LYS A 193 29.00 11.08 1.51
CA LYS A 193 27.91 10.87 2.45
C LYS A 193 26.68 10.48 1.65
N ASP A 194 26.64 9.20 1.28
CA ASP A 194 25.54 8.67 0.48
C ASP A 194 24.22 8.78 1.24
N ARG A 195 23.20 9.11 0.51
CA ARG A 195 21.81 9.00 0.94
C ARG A 195 21.20 7.71 0.40
N ILE A 196 19.97 7.40 0.78
CA ILE A 196 19.31 6.16 0.35
C ILE A 196 19.19 6.11 -1.18
N THR A 197 18.87 7.22 -1.85
CA THR A 197 18.82 7.27 -3.32
C THR A 197 20.16 7.00 -3.97
N ASP A 198 21.27 7.50 -3.36
CA ASP A 198 22.63 7.25 -3.85
C ASP A 198 22.98 5.77 -3.72
N ALA A 199 22.58 5.15 -2.58
CA ALA A 199 22.78 3.73 -2.34
C ALA A 199 22.02 2.86 -3.39
N ILE A 200 20.76 3.22 -3.69
CA ILE A 200 19.97 2.54 -4.72
C ILE A 200 20.60 2.76 -6.11
N THR A 201 21.10 3.96 -6.41
CA THR A 201 21.80 4.25 -7.65
C THR A 201 23.07 3.41 -7.81
N ARG A 202 23.84 3.19 -6.71
CA ARG A 202 25.00 2.26 -6.72
C ARG A 202 24.61 0.83 -7.03
N ALA A 203 23.39 0.43 -6.66
CA ALA A 203 22.83 -0.87 -7.01
C ALA A 203 22.23 -0.91 -8.43
N GLY A 204 22.57 0.07 -9.28
CA GLY A 204 22.07 0.16 -10.66
C GLY A 204 20.67 0.75 -10.79
N GLY A 205 20.13 1.34 -9.72
CA GLY A 205 18.76 1.86 -9.68
C GLY A 205 17.71 0.79 -9.44
N ILE A 206 16.44 1.21 -9.38
CA ILE A 206 15.29 0.33 -9.27
C ILE A 206 15.08 -0.43 -10.58
N LYS A 207 14.59 -1.66 -10.51
CA LYS A 207 14.37 -2.52 -11.67
C LYS A 207 13.01 -2.26 -12.32
N ASP A 208 12.01 -2.01 -11.51
CA ASP A 208 10.62 -1.88 -11.94
C ASP A 208 10.09 -0.44 -11.86
N GLN A 209 8.79 -0.29 -12.06
CA GLN A 209 8.14 1.02 -12.09
C GLN A 209 8.14 1.67 -10.71
N GLY A 210 8.62 2.91 -10.63
CA GLY A 210 8.83 3.63 -9.38
C GLY A 210 7.56 3.84 -8.55
N TYR A 211 6.38 3.89 -9.17
CA TYR A 211 5.11 4.07 -8.47
C TYR A 211 4.67 2.84 -7.65
N ALA A 212 5.10 1.63 -8.05
CA ALA A 212 4.82 0.40 -7.33
C ALA A 212 6.01 -0.06 -6.47
N THR A 213 7.12 0.70 -6.47
CA THR A 213 8.34 0.35 -5.76
C THR A 213 8.33 0.92 -4.35
N TRP A 214 8.67 0.08 -3.39
CA TRP A 214 8.79 0.40 -1.98
C TRP A 214 10.22 0.20 -1.50
N VAL A 215 10.63 1.01 -0.56
CA VAL A 215 11.97 0.94 0.03
C VAL A 215 11.84 0.79 1.53
N MET A 216 12.37 -0.31 2.05
CA MET A 216 12.49 -0.56 3.48
C MET A 216 13.93 -0.33 3.91
N LEU A 217 14.13 0.54 4.88
CA LEU A 217 15.40 0.69 5.58
C LEU A 217 15.34 -0.06 6.90
N GLN A 218 16.31 -0.92 7.12
CA GLN A 218 16.60 -1.53 8.40
C GLN A 218 17.92 -0.99 8.93
N ARG A 219 17.89 -0.36 10.11
CA ARG A 219 19.05 0.14 10.86
C ARG A 219 19.00 -0.42 12.28
N GLY A 220 19.90 -1.35 12.57
CA GLY A 220 19.82 -2.14 13.79
C GLY A 220 18.50 -2.92 13.85
N GLU A 221 17.73 -2.73 14.91
CA GLU A 221 16.43 -3.36 15.11
C GLU A 221 15.25 -2.54 14.53
N ARG A 222 15.50 -1.29 14.17
CA ARG A 222 14.47 -0.42 13.64
C ARG A 222 14.27 -0.67 12.15
N ARG A 223 12.99 -0.67 11.74
CA ARG A 223 12.58 -0.78 10.34
C ARG A 223 11.56 0.29 10.01
N ALA A 224 11.68 0.86 8.84
CA ALA A 224 10.65 1.73 8.28
C ALA A 224 10.62 1.58 6.78
N THR A 225 9.45 1.79 6.21
CA THR A 225 9.17 1.59 4.80
C THR A 225 8.53 2.85 4.22
N VAL A 226 8.94 3.21 3.01
CA VAL A 226 8.33 4.31 2.27
C VAL A 226 8.19 3.94 0.79
N PRO A 227 7.21 4.49 0.07
CA PRO A 227 7.21 4.44 -1.38
C PRO A 227 8.50 5.07 -1.95
N PHE A 228 9.04 4.52 -3.02
CA PHE A 228 10.23 5.09 -3.68
C PHE A 228 10.00 6.55 -4.09
N ALA A 229 8.79 6.89 -4.52
CA ALA A 229 8.42 8.26 -4.86
C ALA A 229 8.64 9.25 -3.71
N ASN A 230 8.40 8.85 -2.45
CA ASN A 230 8.64 9.71 -1.29
C ASN A 230 10.13 10.04 -1.08
N LEU A 231 11.04 9.17 -1.51
CA LEU A 231 12.48 9.48 -1.45
C LEU A 231 12.88 10.56 -2.46
N VAL A 232 12.14 10.63 -3.58
CA VAL A 232 12.40 11.58 -4.67
C VAL A 232 11.70 12.92 -4.43
N TYR A 233 10.41 12.89 -4.06
CA TYR A 233 9.59 14.11 -3.94
C TYR A 233 9.60 14.72 -2.54
N GLU A 234 9.99 13.96 -1.51
CA GLU A 234 10.07 14.40 -0.13
C GLU A 234 11.51 14.27 0.39
N PRO A 235 12.38 15.28 0.20
CA PRO A 235 13.80 15.18 0.53
C PRO A 235 14.10 14.83 1.99
N SER A 236 13.15 15.07 2.91
CA SER A 236 13.26 14.71 4.31
C SER A 236 13.37 13.20 4.53
N ASN A 237 12.77 12.37 3.64
CA ASN A 237 12.83 10.91 3.69
C ASN A 237 14.12 10.35 3.09
N ASN A 238 14.83 11.12 2.27
CA ASN A 238 16.10 10.70 1.70
C ASN A 238 17.25 10.93 2.70
N ILE A 239 17.29 10.13 3.74
CA ILE A 239 18.23 10.22 4.86
C ILE A 239 19.61 9.64 4.50
N TYR A 240 20.65 9.99 5.28
CA TYR A 240 21.97 9.41 5.11
C TYR A 240 22.01 7.95 5.48
N VAL A 241 22.69 7.14 4.67
CA VAL A 241 22.99 5.75 5.00
C VAL A 241 24.08 5.70 6.06
N GLN A 242 24.01 4.69 6.91
CA GLN A 242 24.98 4.44 7.98
C GLN A 242 25.56 3.04 7.87
N PRO A 243 26.74 2.79 8.48
CA PRO A 243 27.31 1.46 8.57
C PRO A 243 26.31 0.46 9.17
N GLY A 244 26.14 -0.68 8.50
CA GLY A 244 25.22 -1.73 8.92
C GLY A 244 23.80 -1.60 8.37
N ASP A 245 23.48 -0.53 7.64
CA ASP A 245 22.17 -0.36 7.02
C ASP A 245 21.89 -1.44 5.99
N ARG A 246 20.64 -1.89 5.99
CA ARG A 246 20.10 -2.81 5.00
C ARG A 246 18.94 -2.10 4.30
N ILE A 247 19.07 -1.91 3.00
CA ILE A 247 18.06 -1.29 2.14
C ILE A 247 17.46 -2.40 1.28
N TYR A 248 16.21 -2.70 1.53
CA TYR A 248 15.44 -3.68 0.77
C TYR A 248 14.46 -2.97 -0.13
N VAL A 249 14.62 -3.16 -1.44
CA VAL A 249 13.73 -2.61 -2.46
C VAL A 249 12.81 -3.74 -2.93
N TYR A 250 11.50 -3.49 -2.92
CA TYR A 250 10.52 -4.48 -3.34
C TYR A 250 9.36 -3.83 -4.07
N GLN A 251 8.64 -4.62 -4.83
CA GLN A 251 7.43 -4.19 -5.52
C GLN A 251 6.20 -4.58 -4.71
N GLU A 252 5.34 -3.61 -4.47
CA GLU A 252 4.02 -3.82 -3.90
C GLU A 252 3.02 -2.91 -4.60
N GLN A 253 2.15 -3.52 -5.39
CA GLN A 253 1.15 -2.77 -6.11
C GLN A 253 0.00 -2.43 -5.18
N GLN A 254 -0.22 -1.13 -4.98
CA GLN A 254 -1.36 -0.65 -4.21
C GLN A 254 -2.65 -0.90 -4.98
N LYS A 255 -3.72 -1.16 -4.26
CA LYS A 255 -5.02 -1.48 -4.80
C LYS A 255 -6.16 -0.96 -3.92
N PHE A 256 -7.30 -0.76 -4.53
CA PHE A 256 -8.56 -0.50 -3.84
C PHE A 256 -9.66 -1.40 -4.40
N LEU A 257 -10.74 -1.52 -3.66
CA LEU A 257 -11.91 -2.29 -4.04
C LEU A 257 -13.07 -1.34 -4.32
N ALA A 258 -13.85 -1.60 -5.34
CA ALA A 258 -15.06 -0.84 -5.63
C ALA A 258 -16.29 -1.76 -5.70
N PHE A 259 -17.35 -1.37 -5.01
CA PHE A 259 -18.59 -2.11 -4.90
C PHE A 259 -19.82 -1.18 -5.02
N GLY A 260 -20.99 -1.80 -5.12
CA GLY A 260 -22.26 -1.10 -5.20
C GLY A 260 -22.62 -0.64 -6.61
N ALA A 261 -23.17 0.56 -6.74
CA ALA A 261 -23.61 1.12 -8.01
C ALA A 261 -22.49 1.83 -8.79
N SER A 262 -21.27 1.28 -8.76
CA SER A 262 -20.17 1.69 -9.65
C SER A 262 -20.31 1.04 -11.02
N GLY A 263 -19.78 1.67 -12.06
CA GLY A 263 -19.80 1.14 -13.42
C GLY A 263 -19.09 -0.19 -13.57
N GLN A 264 -18.04 -0.40 -12.78
CA GLN A 264 -17.32 -1.67 -12.66
C GLN A 264 -17.05 -1.96 -11.19
N GLN A 265 -17.35 -3.19 -10.77
CA GLN A 265 -17.07 -3.68 -9.42
C GLN A 265 -15.86 -4.60 -9.45
N GLY A 266 -15.06 -4.55 -8.40
CA GLY A 266 -13.89 -5.42 -8.28
C GLY A 266 -12.68 -4.74 -7.64
N GLU A 267 -11.52 -5.34 -7.87
CA GLU A 267 -10.23 -4.83 -7.41
C GLU A 267 -9.57 -4.00 -8.52
N PHE A 268 -9.09 -2.82 -8.15
CA PHE A 268 -8.41 -1.88 -9.04
C PHE A 268 -7.03 -1.54 -8.49
N THR A 269 -6.02 -1.67 -9.34
CA THR A 269 -4.64 -1.33 -8.98
C THR A 269 -4.37 0.15 -9.21
N PHE A 270 -3.45 0.72 -8.42
CA PHE A 270 -2.93 2.06 -8.69
C PHE A 270 -1.92 1.97 -9.85
N ASP A 271 -2.08 2.85 -10.83
CA ASP A 271 -1.15 3.04 -11.94
C ASP A 271 -0.31 4.32 -11.78
N ALA A 272 -0.41 4.93 -10.62
CA ALA A 272 0.37 6.06 -10.17
C ALA A 272 0.74 5.87 -8.69
N TRP A 273 1.72 6.62 -8.22
CA TRP A 273 2.14 6.55 -6.81
C TRP A 273 1.09 7.07 -5.82
N ARG A 274 0.20 7.95 -6.28
CA ARG A 274 -0.99 8.45 -5.57
C ARG A 274 -2.13 8.57 -6.55
N ILE A 275 -3.32 8.18 -6.13
CA ILE A 275 -4.60 8.47 -6.80
C ILE A 275 -5.55 9.07 -5.78
N ASN A 276 -6.40 9.98 -6.21
CA ASN A 276 -7.42 10.58 -5.35
C ASN A 276 -8.77 9.86 -5.47
N LEU A 277 -9.69 10.18 -4.57
CA LEU A 277 -11.00 9.55 -4.54
C LEU A 277 -11.80 9.77 -5.84
N ALA A 278 -11.68 10.94 -6.48
CA ALA A 278 -12.36 11.21 -7.75
C ALA A 278 -11.80 10.32 -8.88
N GLU A 279 -10.47 10.14 -8.93
CA GLU A 279 -9.82 9.23 -9.87
C GLU A 279 -10.23 7.77 -9.61
N ALA A 280 -10.33 7.36 -8.34
CA ALA A 280 -10.78 6.03 -7.97
C ALA A 280 -12.22 5.77 -8.42
N VAL A 281 -13.12 6.73 -8.22
CA VAL A 281 -14.48 6.66 -8.74
C VAL A 281 -14.47 6.55 -10.27
N GLY A 282 -13.66 7.37 -10.96
CA GLY A 282 -13.50 7.30 -12.40
C GLY A 282 -12.98 5.95 -12.90
N LYS A 283 -11.95 5.39 -12.23
CA LYS A 283 -11.41 4.04 -12.52
C LYS A 283 -12.44 2.94 -12.35
N ALA A 284 -13.32 3.05 -11.36
CA ALA A 284 -14.44 2.14 -11.13
C ALA A 284 -15.61 2.35 -12.12
N GLY A 285 -15.40 3.11 -13.20
CA GLY A 285 -16.41 3.35 -14.24
C GLY A 285 -17.46 4.41 -13.87
N GLY A 286 -17.19 5.23 -12.86
CA GLY A 286 -18.07 6.28 -12.38
C GLY A 286 -19.31 5.78 -11.63
N LEU A 287 -20.25 6.66 -11.40
CA LEU A 287 -21.57 6.35 -10.82
C LEU A 287 -22.52 5.94 -11.95
N VAL A 288 -23.20 4.80 -11.77
CA VAL A 288 -24.20 4.35 -12.76
C VAL A 288 -25.47 5.16 -12.62
N ASP A 289 -25.77 5.99 -13.61
CA ASP A 289 -26.86 6.98 -13.62
C ASP A 289 -28.21 6.42 -13.21
N VAL A 290 -28.53 5.20 -13.66
CA VAL A 290 -29.82 4.53 -13.40
C VAL A 290 -29.89 3.80 -12.06
N GLN A 291 -28.77 3.72 -11.31
CA GLN A 291 -28.69 2.91 -10.09
C GLN A 291 -28.10 3.67 -8.90
N ALA A 292 -27.07 4.50 -9.13
CA ALA A 292 -26.33 5.13 -8.06
C ALA A 292 -27.13 6.25 -7.37
N ASP A 293 -26.91 6.38 -6.06
CA ASP A 293 -27.25 7.60 -5.35
C ASP A 293 -25.98 8.49 -5.25
N PRO A 294 -25.89 9.58 -6.02
CA PRO A 294 -24.73 10.46 -5.98
C PRO A 294 -24.53 11.15 -4.61
N ALA A 295 -25.56 11.18 -3.76
CA ALA A 295 -25.44 11.72 -2.40
C ALA A 295 -24.76 10.75 -1.41
N SER A 296 -24.65 9.45 -1.77
CA SER A 296 -24.31 8.38 -0.87
C SER A 296 -23.13 7.57 -1.42
N VAL A 297 -21.97 8.21 -1.48
CA VAL A 297 -20.68 7.57 -1.82
C VAL A 297 -19.85 7.45 -0.55
N TYR A 298 -19.32 6.27 -0.28
CA TYR A 298 -18.64 5.92 0.94
C TYR A 298 -17.25 5.36 0.68
N LEU A 299 -16.27 5.80 1.50
CA LEU A 299 -14.92 5.28 1.51
C LEU A 299 -14.67 4.60 2.87
N TYR A 300 -14.48 3.30 2.87
CA TYR A 300 -14.16 2.51 4.05
C TYR A 300 -12.66 2.42 4.21
N ARG A 301 -12.16 2.77 5.38
CA ARG A 301 -10.73 2.79 5.68
C ARG A 301 -10.47 2.53 7.15
N LEU A 302 -9.35 1.88 7.42
CA LEU A 302 -8.81 1.78 8.78
C LEU A 302 -7.90 2.98 9.05
N GLU A 303 -8.31 3.87 9.96
CA GLU A 303 -7.52 5.05 10.34
C GLU A 303 -6.79 4.82 11.66
N PRO A 304 -5.53 5.30 11.79
CA PRO A 304 -4.87 5.34 13.08
C PRO A 304 -5.70 6.11 14.12
N ARG A 305 -5.62 5.65 15.36
CA ARG A 305 -6.39 6.24 16.47
C ARG A 305 -6.19 7.75 16.61
N GLU A 306 -4.94 8.23 16.41
CA GLU A 306 -4.60 9.66 16.45
C GLU A 306 -5.38 10.45 15.39
N VAL A 307 -5.42 9.94 14.16
CA VAL A 307 -6.16 10.58 13.05
C VAL A 307 -7.65 10.55 13.28
N ALA A 308 -8.19 9.41 13.72
CA ALA A 308 -9.61 9.29 14.03
C ALA A 308 -10.04 10.29 15.11
N GLN A 309 -9.19 10.52 16.13
CA GLN A 309 -9.43 11.50 17.16
C GLN A 309 -9.43 12.94 16.61
N GLU A 310 -8.49 13.29 15.74
CA GLU A 310 -8.46 14.60 15.09
C GLU A 310 -9.66 14.83 14.15
N LEU A 311 -10.20 13.75 13.59
CA LEU A 311 -11.45 13.79 12.81
C LEU A 311 -12.71 13.90 13.66
N GLY A 312 -12.57 13.97 15.00
CA GLY A 312 -13.68 14.10 15.94
C GLY A 312 -14.39 12.78 16.29
N VAL A 313 -13.74 11.64 16.01
CA VAL A 313 -14.28 10.32 16.39
C VAL A 313 -14.05 10.07 17.88
N HIS A 314 -15.08 9.58 18.58
CA HIS A 314 -14.97 9.11 19.97
C HIS A 314 -14.24 7.75 19.98
N VAL A 315 -12.91 7.80 20.03
CA VAL A 315 -12.05 6.61 19.91
C VAL A 315 -12.17 5.65 21.10
N GLU A 316 -12.73 6.09 22.23
CA GLU A 316 -12.96 5.28 23.44
C GLU A 316 -13.89 4.09 23.17
N ASN A 317 -14.73 4.20 22.15
CA ASN A 317 -15.69 3.14 21.77
C ASN A 317 -15.02 2.01 20.96
N PHE A 318 -13.72 2.10 20.69
CA PHE A 318 -12.98 1.16 19.86
C PHE A 318 -11.79 0.59 20.63
N THR A 319 -11.52 -0.70 20.46
CA THR A 319 -10.46 -1.42 21.21
C THR A 319 -9.13 -1.52 20.47
N GLY A 320 -9.09 -1.24 19.15
CA GLY A 320 -7.89 -1.38 18.32
C GLY A 320 -7.04 -0.11 18.20
N GLU A 321 -5.82 -0.25 17.67
CA GLU A 321 -4.98 0.88 17.25
C GLU A 321 -5.49 1.51 15.95
N LEU A 322 -6.11 0.70 15.10
CA LEU A 322 -6.76 1.12 13.86
C LEU A 322 -8.27 1.16 14.07
N ILE A 323 -8.87 2.28 13.73
CA ILE A 323 -10.31 2.54 13.88
C ILE A 323 -10.98 2.38 12.53
N PRO A 324 -12.02 1.54 12.40
CA PRO A 324 -12.83 1.48 11.20
C PRO A 324 -13.60 2.80 11.00
N VAL A 325 -13.28 3.50 9.93
CA VAL A 325 -13.93 4.78 9.57
C VAL A 325 -14.56 4.64 8.20
N ILE A 326 -15.80 5.08 8.10
CA ILE A 326 -16.51 5.25 6.84
C ILE A 326 -16.60 6.75 6.56
N PHE A 327 -15.95 7.19 5.49
CA PHE A 327 -16.07 8.56 5.02
C PHE A 327 -17.24 8.65 4.04
N SER A 328 -18.13 9.62 4.24
CA SER A 328 -19.24 9.88 3.33
C SER A 328 -19.01 11.16 2.52
N ILE A 329 -19.32 11.11 1.24
CA ILE A 329 -19.24 12.25 0.32
C ILE A 329 -20.46 12.29 -0.60
N SER A 330 -20.92 13.51 -0.93
CA SER A 330 -22.00 13.71 -1.88
C SER A 330 -21.46 14.30 -3.18
N PHE A 331 -21.59 13.55 -4.27
CA PHE A 331 -21.33 14.02 -5.63
C PHE A 331 -22.56 14.72 -6.24
N ARG A 332 -23.69 14.76 -5.53
CA ARG A 332 -24.83 15.60 -5.90
C ARG A 332 -24.53 17.10 -5.68
N ASP A 333 -23.64 17.38 -4.70
CA ASP A 333 -23.09 18.70 -4.47
C ASP A 333 -21.88 18.91 -5.39
N PRO A 334 -21.86 19.96 -6.25
CA PRO A 334 -20.69 20.28 -7.07
C PRO A 334 -19.38 20.42 -6.26
N GLY A 335 -19.45 20.90 -5.01
CA GLY A 335 -18.33 20.98 -4.09
C GLY A 335 -17.73 19.62 -3.73
N GLY A 336 -18.53 18.56 -3.79
CA GLY A 336 -18.07 17.20 -3.51
C GLY A 336 -16.98 16.71 -4.46
N TYR A 337 -17.03 17.08 -5.72
CA TYR A 337 -15.97 16.75 -6.69
C TYR A 337 -14.63 17.38 -6.30
N PHE A 338 -14.62 18.63 -5.87
CA PHE A 338 -13.39 19.29 -5.39
C PHE A 338 -12.87 18.65 -4.10
N LEU A 339 -13.75 18.23 -3.20
CA LEU A 339 -13.31 17.50 -2.00
C LEU A 339 -12.71 16.15 -2.37
N ALA A 340 -13.34 15.41 -3.28
CA ALA A 340 -12.86 14.10 -3.72
C ALA A 340 -11.48 14.15 -4.37
N THR A 341 -11.14 15.23 -5.11
CA THR A 341 -9.80 15.39 -5.71
C THR A 341 -8.71 15.63 -4.67
N ASN A 342 -9.06 16.03 -3.45
CA ASN A 342 -8.12 16.28 -2.37
C ASN A 342 -8.00 15.12 -1.37
N VAL A 343 -8.84 14.09 -1.46
CA VAL A 343 -8.76 12.88 -0.62
C VAL A 343 -7.90 11.84 -1.34
N GLN A 344 -6.72 11.55 -0.80
CA GLN A 344 -5.83 10.52 -1.33
C GLN A 344 -6.33 9.13 -0.97
N MET A 345 -6.39 8.23 -1.95
CA MET A 345 -6.66 6.81 -1.73
C MET A 345 -5.46 6.15 -1.08
N ARG A 346 -5.72 5.14 -0.26
CA ARG A 346 -4.70 4.29 0.36
C ARG A 346 -4.86 2.83 -0.05
N ASN A 347 -3.81 2.06 0.11
CA ASN A 347 -3.85 0.63 -0.17
C ASN A 347 -4.95 -0.05 0.65
N GLN A 348 -5.74 -0.91 0.01
CA GLN A 348 -6.87 -1.66 0.58
C GLN A 348 -8.10 -0.81 0.96
N ASP A 349 -8.20 0.43 0.53
CA ASP A 349 -9.44 1.19 0.64
C ASP A 349 -10.60 0.50 -0.07
N VAL A 350 -11.81 0.65 0.47
CA VAL A 350 -13.01 0.15 -0.17
C VAL A 350 -13.93 1.32 -0.52
N LEU A 351 -14.15 1.51 -1.80
CA LEU A 351 -15.11 2.46 -2.35
C LEU A 351 -16.46 1.77 -2.49
N PHE A 352 -17.48 2.31 -1.86
CA PHE A 352 -18.83 1.81 -1.97
C PHE A 352 -19.78 2.93 -2.43
N ILE A 353 -20.51 2.67 -3.51
CA ILE A 353 -21.52 3.58 -4.05
C ILE A 353 -22.89 2.98 -3.79
N ALA A 354 -23.69 3.62 -2.95
CA ALA A 354 -25.01 3.11 -2.62
C ALA A 354 -25.98 3.17 -3.79
N ASN A 355 -26.94 2.27 -3.82
CA ASN A 355 -28.07 2.35 -4.74
C ASN A 355 -29.00 3.50 -4.33
N SER A 356 -29.62 4.13 -5.32
CA SER A 356 -30.71 5.06 -5.08
C SER A 356 -31.93 4.32 -4.52
N PRO A 357 -32.64 4.89 -3.54
CA PRO A 357 -33.88 4.29 -3.02
C PRO A 357 -34.93 4.01 -4.10
N SER A 358 -34.95 4.80 -5.18
CA SER A 358 -35.86 4.57 -6.33
C SER A 358 -35.57 3.24 -7.06
N VAL A 359 -34.33 2.76 -7.05
CA VAL A 359 -33.94 1.49 -7.66
C VAL A 359 -34.54 0.31 -6.88
N ASP A 360 -34.53 0.39 -5.57
CA ASP A 360 -35.09 -0.67 -4.73
C ASP A 360 -36.61 -0.73 -4.91
N VAL A 361 -37.28 0.42 -5.02
CA VAL A 361 -38.70 0.49 -5.36
C VAL A 361 -38.94 -0.09 -6.75
N THR A 362 -38.12 0.23 -7.73
CA THR A 362 -38.26 -0.29 -9.10
C THR A 362 -38.06 -1.81 -9.15
N LYS A 363 -37.08 -2.34 -8.45
CA LYS A 363 -36.86 -3.79 -8.31
C LYS A 363 -38.08 -4.47 -7.67
N PHE A 364 -38.64 -3.88 -6.62
CA PHE A 364 -39.82 -4.38 -5.95
C PHE A 364 -41.04 -4.39 -6.88
N LEU A 365 -41.27 -3.29 -7.62
CA LEU A 365 -42.36 -3.22 -8.59
C LEU A 365 -42.20 -4.24 -9.73
N ASN A 366 -40.97 -4.43 -10.23
CA ASN A 366 -40.68 -5.43 -11.23
C ASN A 366 -40.95 -6.85 -10.71
N TYR A 367 -40.56 -7.14 -9.46
CA TYR A 367 -40.86 -8.42 -8.81
C TYR A 367 -42.38 -8.64 -8.69
N LEU A 368 -43.13 -7.63 -8.27
CA LEU A 368 -44.59 -7.70 -8.23
C LEU A 368 -45.20 -7.95 -9.63
N ASN A 369 -44.68 -7.23 -10.66
CA ASN A 369 -45.16 -7.42 -12.04
C ASN A 369 -44.89 -8.86 -12.54
N VAL A 370 -43.73 -9.45 -12.23
CA VAL A 370 -43.40 -10.83 -12.58
C VAL A 370 -44.36 -11.78 -11.86
N MET A 371 -44.63 -11.56 -10.57
CA MET A 371 -45.57 -12.42 -9.81
C MET A 371 -47.00 -12.26 -10.37
N MET A 372 -47.45 -11.07 -10.67
CA MET A 372 -48.79 -10.84 -11.27
C MET A 372 -48.89 -11.46 -12.66
N ALA A 373 -47.87 -11.32 -13.50
CA ALA A 373 -47.82 -11.96 -14.81
C ALA A 373 -47.87 -13.50 -14.69
N THR A 374 -47.18 -14.09 -13.72
CA THR A 374 -47.17 -15.51 -13.45
C THR A 374 -48.56 -15.97 -12.98
N ALA A 375 -49.19 -15.21 -12.08
CA ALA A 375 -50.54 -15.52 -11.59
C ALA A 375 -51.60 -15.42 -12.75
N ASN A 376 -51.51 -14.38 -13.59
CA ASN A 376 -52.38 -14.22 -14.77
C ASN A 376 -52.19 -15.36 -15.78
N ASN A 377 -50.95 -15.79 -16.02
CA ASN A 377 -50.69 -16.96 -16.89
C ASN A 377 -51.27 -18.24 -16.29
N GLY A 378 -51.22 -18.41 -14.97
CA GLY A 378 -51.84 -19.52 -14.26
C GLY A 378 -53.37 -19.52 -14.42
N ILE A 379 -54.00 -18.35 -14.35
CA ILE A 379 -55.47 -18.19 -14.58
C ILE A 379 -55.83 -18.51 -16.04
N VAL A 380 -55.02 -18.04 -16.98
CA VAL A 380 -55.21 -18.32 -18.42
C VAL A 380 -55.07 -19.81 -18.71
N LEU A 381 -54.10 -20.50 -18.10
CA LEU A 381 -53.93 -21.94 -18.20
C LEU A 381 -55.12 -22.69 -17.56
N GLY A 382 -55.62 -22.20 -16.43
CA GLY A 382 -56.80 -22.77 -15.75
C GLY A 382 -58.09 -22.59 -16.59
N THR A 383 -58.30 -21.41 -17.15
CA THR A 383 -59.46 -21.12 -18.04
C THR A 383 -59.38 -21.94 -19.33
N ASN A 384 -58.22 -22.06 -19.95
CA ASN A 384 -58.00 -22.88 -21.13
C ASN A 384 -58.22 -24.40 -20.80
N GLY A 385 -57.82 -24.84 -19.65
CA GLY A 385 -58.08 -26.20 -19.14
C GLY A 385 -59.58 -26.49 -18.95
N ILE A 386 -60.31 -25.52 -18.41
CA ILE A 386 -61.80 -25.63 -18.25
C ILE A 386 -62.47 -25.64 -19.61
N VAL A 387 -62.05 -24.78 -20.54
CA VAL A 387 -62.56 -24.77 -21.90
C VAL A 387 -62.30 -26.10 -22.62
N LEU A 388 -61.10 -26.62 -22.50
CA LEU A 388 -60.74 -27.92 -23.07
C LEU A 388 -61.55 -29.07 -22.43
N TYR A 389 -61.73 -29.06 -21.11
CA TYR A 389 -62.56 -30.05 -20.41
C TYR A 389 -64.02 -29.98 -20.86
N ASN A 390 -64.60 -28.79 -20.98
CA ASN A 390 -65.96 -28.58 -21.45
C ASN A 390 -66.12 -29.00 -22.93
N SER A 391 -65.11 -28.75 -23.75
CA SER A 391 -65.08 -29.19 -25.15
C SER A 391 -65.03 -30.70 -25.28
N ILE A 392 -64.22 -31.38 -24.48
CA ILE A 392 -64.15 -32.83 -24.45
C ILE A 392 -65.47 -33.46 -23.94
N LYS A 393 -66.10 -32.84 -22.93
CA LYS A 393 -67.38 -33.27 -22.41
C LYS A 393 -68.54 -33.12 -23.42
N ALA A 394 -68.48 -31.99 -24.20
CA ALA A 394 -69.43 -31.76 -25.30
C ALA A 394 -69.28 -32.81 -26.44
N LEU A 395 -68.04 -33.19 -26.74
CA LEU A 395 -67.75 -34.25 -27.74
C LEU A 395 -68.17 -35.61 -27.28
N GLN A 396 -68.15 -35.91 -25.98
CA GLN A 396 -68.61 -37.17 -25.40
C GLN A 396 -70.14 -37.29 -25.33
N GLY A 397 -70.87 -36.14 -25.36
CA GLY A 397 -72.36 -36.06 -25.35
C GLY A 397 -72.98 -36.02 -26.72
N ALA A 398 -72.26 -35.77 -27.80
CA ALA A 398 -72.74 -35.76 -29.16
C ALA A 398 -72.25 -37.03 -29.91
N GLY A 399 -73.09 -38.05 -29.99
CA GLY A 399 -72.79 -39.18 -30.85
C GLY A 399 -72.69 -38.75 -32.30
N THR A 400 -71.58 -39.13 -32.92
CA THR A 400 -71.28 -39.14 -34.37
C THR A 400 -71.71 -37.97 -35.21
N SER A 401 -70.78 -37.04 -35.46
CA SER A 401 -70.53 -36.39 -36.80
C SER A 401 -69.35 -35.46 -36.71
N SER A 402 -68.37 -35.70 -37.55
CA SER A 402 -67.26 -34.84 -38.07
C SER A 402 -66.61 -33.85 -37.13
N THR A 403 -65.41 -34.22 -36.66
CA THR A 403 -64.50 -33.39 -35.90
C THR A 403 -63.82 -32.36 -36.77
N THR A 404 -64.15 -31.07 -36.58
CA THR A 404 -63.31 -29.97 -37.05
C THR A 404 -62.43 -29.52 -35.90
N VAL A 405 -61.14 -29.91 -35.92
CA VAL A 405 -60.13 -29.41 -34.96
C VAL A 405 -59.71 -28.01 -35.42
N VAL A 406 -60.11 -26.97 -34.70
CA VAL A 406 -59.55 -25.65 -34.86
C VAL A 406 -58.32 -25.54 -33.95
N THR A 407 -57.14 -25.75 -34.50
CA THR A 407 -55.90 -25.37 -33.86
C THR A 407 -55.65 -23.89 -34.08
N SER A 408 -55.68 -23.10 -33.02
CA SER A 408 -55.18 -21.72 -33.07
C SER A 408 -53.67 -21.71 -33.20
N GLY A 409 -53.18 -21.92 -34.43
CA GLY A 409 -51.80 -21.75 -34.79
C GLY A 409 -51.53 -20.28 -35.13
N SER A 410 -50.55 -19.70 -34.51
CA SER A 410 -49.99 -18.39 -34.92
C SER A 410 -49.57 -18.43 -36.39
N VAL A 411 -50.21 -17.64 -37.22
CA VAL A 411 -49.76 -17.40 -38.62
C VAL A 411 -48.54 -16.52 -38.59
N THR A 412 -47.40 -17.09 -38.88
CA THR A 412 -46.21 -16.31 -39.23
C THR A 412 -46.24 -16.11 -40.74
N THR A 413 -46.60 -14.90 -41.17
CA THR A 413 -46.42 -14.48 -42.56
C THR A 413 -44.98 -14.12 -42.80
N THR A 414 -44.23 -14.97 -43.46
CA THR A 414 -43.00 -14.61 -44.16
C THR A 414 -43.37 -13.98 -45.50
N GLY A 415 -43.21 -12.63 -45.59
CA GLY A 415 -43.23 -11.94 -46.87
C GLY A 415 -41.86 -12.07 -47.53
N GLN A 416 -41.89 -12.31 -48.85
CA GLN A 416 -40.78 -12.19 -49.75
C GLN A 416 -40.22 -10.81 -49.83
#